data_ea11051b09a39657fc7c2dd1bcc3c12f
#
_entry.id   ea11051b09a39657fc7c2dd1bcc3c12f
#
_cell.length_a   1.000
_cell.length_b   1.000
_cell.length_c   1.000
_cell.angle_alpha   90.00
_cell.angle_beta   90.00
_cell.angle_gamma   90.00
#
_symmetry.space_group_name_H-M   'P 1'
#
loop_
_entity.id
_entity.type
_entity.pdbx_description
1 polymer ?
#
loop_
_entity_poly.entity_id
_entity_poly.type
_entity_poly.pdbx_seq_one_letter_code
_entity_poly.pdbx_strand_id
1 'polypeptide(L)'
;MAVILPVAGLAFALMLGKQSAAGQASPADPYQQGQAAFAAHRFPEAAAFFAQADSRNPGQSDALLMEAKSLANADRFAESDRALRAYLDRHPGSSDAFFMLGFVLNRENRAADSLKVYTQAARLATPKSDDLKVVALDYVLLDDYPDAIHWMEKAVVFDPQNEEAWYGLGRCYYSQSRFADAERAFRQALALNALDVKAEANLGLAYEMDNRPGDAEHAYKAAVTLANNDPHTDQWPYLDYGSFLLEHNRPADALPPLGRAVAVAPGCAECHGKLGRALTLTGKANAGIAELRKAVNLAPRDPKLHYDLGRAYRAAGQMDQAKAEMDLSAKLYGSKDTAPPQ
;
A
#
# COMPACT_ATOMS: atom_id res chain seq x y z
N MET A 1 25.09 84.39 25.30
CA MET A 1 26.34 84.73 24.58
C MET A 1 26.33 83.80 23.36
N ALA A 2 25.81 84.23 22.21
CA ALA A 2 26.48 84.94 21.13
C ALA A 2 27.82 84.23 20.78
N VAL A 3 28.05 83.71 19.56
CA VAL A 3 28.14 84.43 18.30
C VAL A 3 28.47 83.46 17.14
N ILE A 4 27.70 83.53 16.07
CA ILE A 4 28.10 83.71 14.64
C ILE A 4 28.77 82.55 13.85
N LEU A 5 28.13 82.27 12.72
CA LEU A 5 28.54 81.62 11.44
C LEU A 5 29.76 82.32 10.78
N PRO A 6 30.38 81.67 9.75
CA PRO A 6 29.89 81.74 8.37
C PRO A 6 30.16 80.52 7.48
N VAL A 7 29.28 80.33 6.59
CA VAL A 7 29.14 80.13 5.10
C VAL A 7 30.47 80.08 4.30
N ALA A 8 30.53 79.09 3.45
CA ALA A 8 30.92 78.98 2.04
C ALA A 8 31.54 77.57 1.79
N GLY A 9 31.31 76.83 0.72
CA GLY A 9 30.90 77.15 -0.61
C GLY A 9 30.89 75.88 -1.43
N LEU A 10 30.20 75.91 -2.53
CA LEU A 10 29.95 74.86 -3.56
C LEU A 10 31.19 74.08 -4.01
N ALA A 11 30.99 72.76 -4.20
CA ALA A 11 31.52 72.08 -5.39
C ALA A 11 30.60 70.88 -5.75
N PHE A 12 29.88 71.01 -6.85
CA PHE A 12 29.10 69.99 -7.56
C PHE A 12 30.08 69.08 -8.24
N ALA A 13 30.20 67.81 -7.80
CA ALA A 13 30.85 66.74 -8.60
C ALA A 13 29.84 65.66 -8.86
N LEU A 14 29.26 65.68 -10.05
CA LEU A 14 28.55 64.53 -10.64
C LEU A 14 29.53 63.38 -10.75
N MET A 15 29.38 62.41 -9.84
CA MET A 15 29.87 61.05 -10.05
C MET A 15 28.66 60.18 -10.48
N LEU A 16 28.54 59.96 -11.78
CA LEU A 16 27.78 58.88 -12.37
C LEU A 16 28.36 57.54 -11.87
N GLY A 17 27.88 57.12 -10.72
CA GLY A 17 28.11 55.75 -10.25
C GLY A 17 27.36 54.79 -11.20
N LYS A 18 28.14 54.00 -11.93
CA LYS A 18 27.63 52.82 -12.66
C LYS A 18 26.81 51.99 -11.69
N GLN A 19 25.50 51.97 -11.87
CA GLN A 19 24.68 50.88 -11.35
C GLN A 19 25.24 49.61 -11.96
N SER A 20 25.95 48.83 -11.17
CA SER A 20 26.28 47.46 -11.50
C SER A 20 24.94 46.75 -11.65
N ALA A 21 24.63 46.31 -12.87
CA ALA A 21 23.56 45.41 -13.14
C ALA A 21 23.63 44.28 -12.13
N ALA A 22 22.64 44.22 -11.21
CA ALA A 22 22.43 43.06 -10.40
C ALA A 22 22.38 41.88 -11.38
N GLY A 23 23.36 41.00 -11.28
CA GLY A 23 23.44 39.82 -12.13
C GLY A 23 22.10 39.09 -12.00
N GLN A 24 21.36 39.04 -13.10
CA GLN A 24 20.25 38.12 -13.19
C GLN A 24 20.87 36.76 -12.91
N ALA A 25 20.55 36.17 -11.76
CA ALA A 25 20.88 34.77 -11.48
C ALA A 25 20.42 33.97 -12.67
N SER A 26 21.32 33.32 -13.37
CA SER A 26 20.98 32.41 -14.44
C SER A 26 19.87 31.50 -13.93
N PRO A 27 18.75 31.33 -14.64
CA PRO A 27 17.67 30.46 -14.18
C PRO A 27 18.30 29.11 -13.87
N ALA A 28 18.11 28.66 -12.62
CA ALA A 28 18.70 27.41 -12.13
C ALA A 28 18.41 26.28 -13.15
N ASP A 29 19.43 25.47 -13.42
CA ASP A 29 19.32 24.35 -14.35
C ASP A 29 18.15 23.44 -13.94
N PRO A 30 17.17 23.14 -14.83
CA PRO A 30 16.04 22.30 -14.49
C PRO A 30 16.45 20.92 -13.97
N TYR A 31 17.55 20.36 -14.45
CA TYR A 31 18.05 19.08 -13.95
C TYR A 31 18.43 19.17 -12.46
N GLN A 32 19.15 20.22 -12.07
CA GLN A 32 19.52 20.46 -10.66
C GLN A 32 18.28 20.75 -9.79
N GLN A 33 17.29 21.49 -10.32
CA GLN A 33 16.03 21.71 -9.63
C GLN A 33 15.26 20.41 -9.42
N GLY A 34 15.26 19.54 -10.43
CA GLY A 34 14.68 18.19 -10.36
C GLY A 34 15.34 17.34 -9.27
N GLN A 35 16.69 17.33 -9.22
CA GLN A 35 17.44 16.63 -8.18
C GLN A 35 17.12 17.13 -6.78
N ALA A 36 17.04 18.46 -6.59
CA ALA A 36 16.68 19.06 -5.31
C ALA A 36 15.24 18.73 -4.88
N ALA A 37 14.29 18.76 -5.81
CA ALA A 37 12.89 18.37 -5.57
C ALA A 37 12.78 16.87 -5.23
N PHE A 38 13.51 16.02 -5.95
CA PHE A 38 13.54 14.56 -5.70
C PHE A 38 14.11 14.26 -4.31
N ALA A 39 15.23 14.87 -3.94
CA ALA A 39 15.82 14.72 -2.61
C ALA A 39 14.90 15.23 -1.48
N ALA A 40 14.04 16.20 -1.77
CA ALA A 40 13.02 16.70 -0.86
C ALA A 40 11.71 15.91 -0.89
N HIS A 41 11.66 14.75 -1.55
CA HIS A 41 10.48 13.89 -1.77
C HIS A 41 9.29 14.60 -2.46
N ARG A 42 9.55 15.70 -3.18
CA ARG A 42 8.55 16.42 -3.97
C ARG A 42 8.50 15.85 -5.38
N PHE A 43 8.09 14.59 -5.47
CA PHE A 43 8.19 13.78 -6.70
C PHE A 43 7.43 14.36 -7.92
N PRO A 44 6.19 14.87 -7.79
CA PRO A 44 5.52 15.50 -8.93
C PRO A 44 6.27 16.72 -9.50
N GLU A 45 6.87 17.55 -8.64
CA GLU A 45 7.69 18.68 -9.06
C GLU A 45 9.00 18.23 -9.69
N ALA A 46 9.64 17.22 -9.10
CA ALA A 46 10.86 16.63 -9.65
C ALA A 46 10.63 16.12 -11.07
N ALA A 47 9.55 15.38 -11.33
CA ALA A 47 9.19 14.90 -12.66
C ALA A 47 9.03 16.06 -13.66
N ALA A 48 8.35 17.14 -13.29
CA ALA A 48 8.17 18.30 -14.16
C ALA A 48 9.51 18.98 -14.52
N PHE A 49 10.41 19.11 -13.54
CA PHE A 49 11.74 19.66 -13.79
C PHE A 49 12.61 18.76 -14.67
N PHE A 50 12.58 17.44 -14.48
CA PHE A 50 13.33 16.52 -15.33
C PHE A 50 12.76 16.47 -16.75
N ALA A 51 11.44 16.50 -16.95
CA ALA A 51 10.81 16.64 -18.26
C ALA A 51 11.25 17.94 -18.96
N GLN A 52 11.34 19.05 -18.22
CA GLN A 52 11.85 20.31 -18.76
C GLN A 52 13.35 20.21 -19.12
N ALA A 53 14.14 19.48 -18.32
CA ALA A 53 15.56 19.27 -18.60
C ALA A 53 15.75 18.48 -19.90
N ASP A 54 15.02 17.36 -20.09
CA ASP A 54 15.09 16.58 -21.33
C ASP A 54 14.61 17.36 -22.55
N SER A 55 13.54 18.19 -22.40
CA SER A 55 13.06 19.00 -23.52
C SER A 55 14.04 20.08 -23.97
N ARG A 56 14.90 20.60 -23.05
CA ARG A 56 15.94 21.59 -23.39
C ARG A 56 17.16 20.93 -24.06
N ASN A 57 17.57 19.77 -23.57
CA ASN A 57 18.75 19.05 -24.02
C ASN A 57 18.47 17.55 -24.17
N PRO A 58 17.74 17.14 -25.21
CA PRO A 58 17.35 15.73 -25.38
C PRO A 58 18.57 14.79 -25.43
N GLY A 59 18.60 13.83 -24.51
CA GLY A 59 19.64 12.78 -24.47
C GLY A 59 20.99 13.18 -23.89
N GLN A 60 21.16 14.40 -23.38
CA GLN A 60 22.43 14.83 -22.75
C GLN A 60 22.55 14.41 -21.28
N SER A 61 21.48 13.95 -20.66
CA SER A 61 21.45 13.55 -19.25
C SER A 61 20.46 12.41 -19.05
N ASP A 62 20.51 11.77 -17.87
CA ASP A 62 19.52 10.77 -17.47
C ASP A 62 18.17 11.40 -17.08
N ALA A 63 17.82 12.57 -17.63
CA ALA A 63 16.63 13.32 -17.24
C ALA A 63 15.36 12.50 -17.42
N LEU A 64 15.17 11.80 -18.54
CA LEU A 64 14.03 10.90 -18.74
C LEU A 64 13.97 9.76 -17.73
N LEU A 65 15.11 9.18 -17.37
CA LEU A 65 15.17 8.13 -16.33
C LEU A 65 14.81 8.71 -14.97
N MET A 66 15.27 9.90 -14.64
CA MET A 66 14.95 10.58 -13.39
C MET A 66 13.50 11.08 -13.35
N GLU A 67 12.95 11.49 -14.50
CA GLU A 67 11.52 11.77 -14.66
C GLU A 67 10.70 10.52 -14.34
N ALA A 68 11.04 9.39 -14.96
CA ALA A 68 10.36 8.13 -14.74
C ALA A 68 10.43 7.68 -13.27
N LYS A 69 11.60 7.80 -12.63
CA LYS A 69 11.77 7.53 -11.19
C LYS A 69 10.87 8.41 -10.33
N SER A 70 10.79 9.68 -10.67
CA SER A 70 9.96 10.64 -9.95
C SER A 70 8.48 10.33 -10.12
N LEU A 71 8.05 9.98 -11.33
CA LEU A 71 6.69 9.58 -11.63
C LEU A 71 6.29 8.29 -10.92
N ALA A 72 7.17 7.29 -10.88
CA ALA A 72 6.92 6.05 -10.15
C ALA A 72 6.77 6.28 -8.64
N ASN A 73 7.61 7.15 -8.05
CA ASN A 73 7.49 7.53 -6.64
C ASN A 73 6.25 8.40 -6.34
N ALA A 74 5.62 8.97 -7.37
CA ALA A 74 4.35 9.71 -7.27
C ALA A 74 3.14 8.84 -7.63
N ASP A 75 3.29 7.51 -7.72
CA ASP A 75 2.30 6.53 -8.16
C ASP A 75 1.69 6.79 -9.56
N ARG A 76 2.41 7.58 -10.41
CA ARG A 76 2.02 7.89 -11.80
C ARG A 76 2.63 6.88 -12.77
N PHE A 77 2.27 5.60 -12.60
CA PHE A 77 2.93 4.48 -13.29
C PHE A 77 2.80 4.54 -14.81
N ALA A 78 1.62 4.87 -15.35
CA ALA A 78 1.40 4.97 -16.80
C ALA A 78 2.26 6.06 -17.47
N GLU A 79 2.60 7.11 -16.75
CA GLU A 79 3.49 8.16 -17.25
C GLU A 79 4.97 7.73 -17.13
N SER A 80 5.29 7.03 -16.04
CA SER A 80 6.60 6.43 -15.85
C SER A 80 6.91 5.39 -16.95
N ASP A 81 5.95 4.50 -17.32
CA ASP A 81 6.10 3.54 -18.43
C ASP A 81 6.48 4.28 -19.73
N ARG A 82 5.76 5.37 -20.08
CA ARG A 82 6.07 6.15 -21.29
C ARG A 82 7.47 6.77 -21.25
N ALA A 83 7.86 7.37 -20.13
CA ALA A 83 9.18 7.97 -19.97
C ALA A 83 10.31 6.91 -20.05
N LEU A 84 10.12 5.74 -19.43
CA LEU A 84 11.08 4.63 -19.50
C LEU A 84 11.24 4.09 -20.91
N ARG A 85 10.16 3.92 -21.66
CA ARG A 85 10.25 3.48 -23.06
C ARG A 85 10.98 4.50 -23.92
N ALA A 86 10.67 5.80 -23.76
CA ALA A 86 11.38 6.86 -24.47
C ALA A 86 12.87 6.90 -24.10
N TYR A 87 13.22 6.60 -22.85
CA TYR A 87 14.61 6.47 -22.42
C TYR A 87 15.28 5.24 -23.05
N LEU A 88 14.62 4.08 -23.03
CA LEU A 88 15.12 2.81 -23.58
C LEU A 88 15.30 2.85 -25.12
N ASP A 89 14.46 3.63 -25.84
CA ASP A 89 14.64 3.85 -27.28
C ASP A 89 16.00 4.53 -27.58
N ARG A 90 16.47 5.37 -26.66
CA ARG A 90 17.77 6.04 -26.77
C ARG A 90 18.92 5.24 -26.13
N HIS A 91 18.60 4.40 -25.12
CA HIS A 91 19.54 3.65 -24.29
C HIS A 91 19.18 2.17 -24.18
N PRO A 92 19.18 1.40 -25.29
CA PRO A 92 18.67 0.01 -25.32
C PRO A 92 19.49 -0.99 -24.47
N GLY A 93 20.66 -0.59 -23.97
CA GLY A 93 21.50 -1.39 -23.07
C GLY A 93 21.34 -1.05 -21.59
N SER A 94 20.39 -0.19 -21.21
CA SER A 94 20.23 0.21 -19.82
C SER A 94 19.46 -0.85 -19.01
N SER A 95 20.20 -1.70 -18.28
CA SER A 95 19.61 -2.69 -17.37
C SER A 95 18.74 -2.02 -16.29
N ASP A 96 19.20 -0.91 -15.72
CA ASP A 96 18.46 -0.17 -14.66
C ASP A 96 17.09 0.31 -15.15
N ALA A 97 17.03 0.80 -16.41
CA ALA A 97 15.76 1.23 -16.99
C ALA A 97 14.83 0.03 -17.27
N PHE A 98 15.36 -1.12 -17.69
CA PHE A 98 14.57 -2.33 -17.87
C PHE A 98 14.05 -2.87 -16.52
N PHE A 99 14.88 -2.95 -15.47
CA PHE A 99 14.41 -3.37 -14.14
C PHE A 99 13.32 -2.44 -13.63
N MET A 100 13.49 -1.14 -13.80
CA MET A 100 12.48 -0.16 -13.40
C MET A 100 11.18 -0.28 -14.21
N LEU A 101 11.27 -0.53 -15.52
CA LEU A 101 10.11 -0.76 -16.37
C LEU A 101 9.35 -2.01 -15.94
N GLY A 102 10.06 -3.10 -15.59
CA GLY A 102 9.44 -4.29 -15.01
C GLY A 102 8.67 -3.97 -13.74
N PHE A 103 9.27 -3.24 -12.79
CA PHE A 103 8.59 -2.78 -11.58
C PHE A 103 7.32 -1.97 -11.90
N VAL A 104 7.41 -1.00 -12.80
CA VAL A 104 6.26 -0.16 -13.20
C VAL A 104 5.13 -1.00 -13.80
N LEU A 105 5.47 -1.94 -14.67
CA LEU A 105 4.47 -2.86 -15.28
C LEU A 105 3.79 -3.77 -14.26
N ASN A 106 4.54 -4.26 -13.26
CA ASN A 106 3.95 -4.98 -12.12
C ASN A 106 2.93 -4.10 -11.38
N ARG A 107 3.28 -2.84 -11.08
CA ARG A 107 2.38 -1.89 -10.41
C ARG A 107 1.12 -1.55 -11.23
N GLU A 108 1.19 -1.71 -12.55
CA GLU A 108 0.05 -1.58 -13.47
C GLU A 108 -0.77 -2.89 -13.62
N ASN A 109 -0.47 -3.94 -12.84
CA ASN A 109 -1.05 -5.28 -12.97
C ASN A 109 -0.80 -5.94 -14.35
N ARG A 110 0.29 -5.60 -15.02
CA ARG A 110 0.71 -6.13 -16.33
C ARG A 110 1.83 -7.16 -16.15
N ALA A 111 1.56 -8.18 -15.33
CA ALA A 111 2.54 -9.18 -14.91
C ALA A 111 3.26 -9.87 -16.08
N ALA A 112 2.53 -10.30 -17.11
CA ALA A 112 3.13 -10.97 -18.27
C ALA A 112 4.11 -10.07 -19.06
N ASP A 113 3.84 -8.77 -19.15
CA ASP A 113 4.74 -7.81 -19.79
C ASP A 113 5.94 -7.51 -18.89
N SER A 114 5.72 -7.41 -17.57
CA SER A 114 6.77 -7.26 -16.57
C SER A 114 7.78 -8.39 -16.66
N LEU A 115 7.34 -9.65 -16.65
CA LEU A 115 8.21 -10.84 -16.78
C LEU A 115 9.06 -10.84 -18.07
N LYS A 116 8.49 -10.39 -19.22
CA LYS A 116 9.25 -10.24 -20.46
C LYS A 116 10.39 -9.22 -20.31
N VAL A 117 10.08 -8.09 -19.68
CA VAL A 117 11.04 -7.01 -19.45
C VAL A 117 12.13 -7.43 -18.46
N TYR A 118 11.78 -8.10 -17.36
CA TYR A 118 12.75 -8.68 -16.42
C TYR A 118 13.66 -9.70 -17.08
N THR A 119 13.12 -10.52 -18.00
CA THR A 119 13.94 -11.45 -18.79
C THR A 119 14.96 -10.72 -19.66
N GLN A 120 14.62 -9.56 -20.22
CA GLN A 120 15.57 -8.73 -20.97
C GLN A 120 16.61 -8.09 -20.04
N ALA A 121 16.18 -7.51 -18.91
CA ALA A 121 17.06 -6.92 -17.92
C ALA A 121 18.11 -7.92 -17.41
N ALA A 122 17.69 -9.15 -17.09
CA ALA A 122 18.56 -10.21 -16.57
C ALA A 122 19.63 -10.69 -17.55
N ARG A 123 19.46 -10.43 -18.85
CA ARG A 123 20.53 -10.68 -19.86
C ARG A 123 21.61 -9.59 -19.84
N LEU A 124 21.29 -8.40 -19.32
CA LEU A 124 22.19 -7.25 -19.27
C LEU A 124 22.91 -7.14 -17.93
N ALA A 125 22.23 -7.47 -16.84
CA ALA A 125 22.81 -7.43 -15.49
C ALA A 125 22.13 -8.46 -14.57
N THR A 126 22.85 -8.84 -13.50
CA THR A 126 22.30 -9.75 -12.48
C THR A 126 21.18 -9.04 -11.69
N PRO A 127 19.97 -9.62 -11.61
CA PRO A 127 18.88 -9.09 -10.78
C PRO A 127 19.27 -9.03 -9.31
N LYS A 128 18.79 -8.01 -8.59
CA LYS A 128 18.92 -7.88 -7.14
C LYS A 128 17.73 -8.55 -6.43
N SER A 129 17.80 -8.65 -5.10
CA SER A 129 16.71 -9.22 -4.29
C SER A 129 15.36 -8.55 -4.58
N ASP A 130 15.31 -7.23 -4.65
CA ASP A 130 14.07 -6.51 -4.97
C ASP A 130 13.53 -6.81 -6.38
N ASP A 131 14.40 -6.99 -7.36
CA ASP A 131 14.00 -7.39 -8.71
C ASP A 131 13.38 -8.81 -8.70
N LEU A 132 14.02 -9.75 -7.99
CA LEU A 132 13.53 -11.11 -7.83
C LEU A 132 12.19 -11.16 -7.08
N LYS A 133 12.03 -10.31 -6.06
CA LYS A 133 10.77 -10.12 -5.34
C LYS A 133 9.65 -9.65 -6.29
N VAL A 134 9.90 -8.68 -7.16
CA VAL A 134 8.89 -8.21 -8.12
C VAL A 134 8.54 -9.30 -9.13
N VAL A 135 9.52 -10.05 -9.64
CA VAL A 135 9.25 -11.22 -10.49
C VAL A 135 8.33 -12.24 -9.78
N ALA A 136 8.57 -12.50 -8.50
CA ALA A 136 7.70 -13.36 -7.71
C ALA A 136 6.28 -12.80 -7.55
N LEU A 137 6.15 -11.47 -7.35
CA LEU A 137 4.85 -10.81 -7.29
C LEU A 137 4.10 -10.87 -8.63
N ASP A 138 4.80 -10.85 -9.78
CA ASP A 138 4.19 -11.08 -11.08
C ASP A 138 3.57 -12.47 -11.17
N TYR A 139 4.25 -13.51 -10.68
CA TYR A 139 3.69 -14.85 -10.61
C TYR A 139 2.50 -14.95 -9.65
N VAL A 140 2.51 -14.21 -8.54
CA VAL A 140 1.31 -14.09 -7.66
C VAL A 140 0.13 -13.47 -8.41
N LEU A 141 0.35 -12.43 -9.22
CA LEU A 141 -0.70 -11.80 -10.04
C LEU A 141 -1.23 -12.75 -11.13
N LEU A 142 -0.43 -13.73 -11.54
CA LEU A 142 -0.82 -14.79 -12.49
C LEU A 142 -1.38 -16.04 -11.80
N ASP A 143 -1.55 -15.98 -10.47
CA ASP A 143 -2.01 -17.11 -9.63
C ASP A 143 -1.08 -18.34 -9.66
N ASP A 144 0.19 -18.13 -10.06
CA ASP A 144 1.24 -19.14 -10.09
C ASP A 144 2.11 -19.10 -8.83
N TYR A 145 1.58 -19.60 -7.73
CA TYR A 145 2.27 -19.61 -6.44
C TYR A 145 3.53 -20.49 -6.40
N PRO A 146 3.63 -21.65 -7.07
CA PRO A 146 4.87 -22.43 -7.13
C PRO A 146 6.05 -21.62 -7.65
N ASP A 147 5.89 -20.91 -8.76
CA ASP A 147 6.93 -20.07 -9.31
C ASP A 147 7.16 -18.81 -8.46
N ALA A 148 6.10 -18.22 -7.89
CA ALA A 148 6.23 -17.13 -6.94
C ALA A 148 7.11 -17.51 -5.73
N ILE A 149 6.88 -18.68 -5.13
CA ILE A 149 7.72 -19.21 -4.03
C ILE A 149 9.17 -19.36 -4.48
N HIS A 150 9.40 -20.00 -5.63
CA HIS A 150 10.74 -20.21 -6.17
C HIS A 150 11.54 -18.90 -6.31
N TRP A 151 10.91 -17.86 -6.83
CA TRP A 151 11.56 -16.55 -6.99
C TRP A 151 11.73 -15.78 -5.68
N MET A 152 10.76 -15.90 -4.74
CA MET A 152 10.92 -15.33 -3.38
C MET A 152 12.04 -16.03 -2.60
N GLU A 153 12.16 -17.37 -2.68
CA GLU A 153 13.27 -18.10 -2.08
C GLU A 153 14.62 -17.62 -2.62
N LYS A 154 14.73 -17.37 -3.93
CA LYS A 154 15.95 -16.76 -4.50
C LYS A 154 16.20 -15.35 -3.97
N ALA A 155 15.16 -14.53 -3.82
CA ALA A 155 15.29 -13.18 -3.30
C ALA A 155 15.88 -13.17 -1.88
N VAL A 156 15.37 -14.01 -0.98
CA VAL A 156 15.86 -14.10 0.41
C VAL A 156 17.23 -14.78 0.51
N VAL A 157 17.60 -15.65 -0.43
CA VAL A 157 18.96 -16.21 -0.50
C VAL A 157 19.96 -15.16 -0.98
N PHE A 158 19.55 -14.31 -1.94
CA PHE A 158 20.40 -13.23 -2.45
C PHE A 158 20.63 -12.14 -1.39
N ASP A 159 19.57 -11.73 -0.71
CA ASP A 159 19.62 -10.78 0.40
C ASP A 159 18.78 -11.26 1.59
N PRO A 160 19.41 -11.95 2.58
CA PRO A 160 18.74 -12.40 3.78
C PRO A 160 18.21 -11.26 4.68
N GLN A 161 18.62 -10.01 4.44
CA GLN A 161 18.15 -8.84 5.19
C GLN A 161 16.94 -8.15 4.51
N ASN A 162 16.47 -8.66 3.38
CA ASN A 162 15.27 -8.16 2.72
C ASN A 162 14.01 -8.65 3.46
N GLU A 163 13.53 -7.84 4.39
CA GLU A 163 12.35 -8.13 5.22
C GLU A 163 11.10 -8.32 4.36
N GLU A 164 10.87 -7.46 3.36
CA GLU A 164 9.71 -7.56 2.48
C GLU A 164 9.69 -8.85 1.66
N ALA A 165 10.87 -9.38 1.26
CA ALA A 165 10.95 -10.66 0.58
C ALA A 165 10.59 -11.83 1.51
N TRP A 166 11.02 -11.81 2.78
CA TRP A 166 10.58 -12.79 3.77
C TRP A 166 9.09 -12.73 4.04
N TYR A 167 8.51 -11.53 4.19
CA TYR A 167 7.07 -11.35 4.33
C TYR A 167 6.31 -11.89 3.10
N GLY A 168 6.77 -11.54 1.90
CA GLY A 168 6.19 -12.04 0.64
C GLY A 168 6.24 -13.56 0.52
N LEU A 169 7.38 -14.17 0.90
CA LEU A 169 7.55 -15.63 0.93
C LEU A 169 6.54 -16.28 1.87
N GLY A 170 6.37 -15.71 3.08
CA GLY A 170 5.39 -16.18 4.06
C GLY A 170 3.97 -16.18 3.50
N ARG A 171 3.59 -15.13 2.81
CA ARG A 171 2.28 -15.03 2.14
C ARG A 171 2.09 -16.07 1.02
N CYS A 172 3.12 -16.29 0.21
CA CYS A 172 3.07 -17.31 -0.84
C CYS A 172 2.91 -18.72 -0.24
N TYR A 173 3.64 -19.04 0.82
CA TYR A 173 3.48 -20.31 1.53
C TYR A 173 2.08 -20.46 2.15
N TYR A 174 1.57 -19.39 2.78
CA TYR A 174 0.21 -19.39 3.33
C TYR A 174 -0.85 -19.69 2.25
N SER A 175 -0.77 -19.05 1.09
CA SER A 175 -1.68 -19.28 -0.03
C SER A 175 -1.64 -20.73 -0.55
N GLN A 176 -0.52 -21.43 -0.37
CA GLN A 176 -0.35 -22.83 -0.70
C GLN A 176 -0.63 -23.78 0.49
N SER A 177 -1.25 -23.29 1.56
CA SER A 177 -1.53 -24.02 2.79
C SER A 177 -0.29 -24.65 3.45
N ARG A 178 0.89 -24.11 3.16
CA ARG A 178 2.18 -24.51 3.76
C ARG A 178 2.43 -23.71 5.03
N PHE A 179 1.56 -23.88 6.05
CA PHE A 179 1.50 -22.99 7.22
C PHE A 179 2.77 -23.01 8.07
N ALA A 180 3.43 -24.14 8.22
CA ALA A 180 4.70 -24.23 8.94
C ALA A 180 5.85 -23.49 8.21
N ASP A 181 5.84 -23.46 6.87
CA ASP A 181 6.80 -22.70 6.09
C ASP A 181 6.48 -21.20 6.17
N ALA A 182 5.20 -20.85 6.13
CA ALA A 182 4.72 -19.47 6.31
C ALA A 182 5.13 -18.91 7.68
N GLU A 183 4.94 -19.68 8.76
CA GLU A 183 5.41 -19.32 10.11
C GLU A 183 6.89 -18.96 10.10
N ARG A 184 7.75 -19.83 9.52
CA ARG A 184 9.19 -19.59 9.49
C ARG A 184 9.54 -18.31 8.75
N ALA A 185 8.90 -18.06 7.62
CA ALA A 185 9.14 -16.88 6.80
C ALA A 185 8.66 -15.58 7.51
N PHE A 186 7.46 -15.58 8.11
CA PHE A 186 6.97 -14.42 8.88
C PHE A 186 7.83 -14.14 10.12
N ARG A 187 8.30 -15.17 10.81
CA ARG A 187 9.24 -14.98 11.92
C ARG A 187 10.57 -14.39 11.49
N GLN A 188 11.07 -14.72 10.28
CA GLN A 188 12.27 -14.08 9.74
C GLN A 188 12.02 -12.60 9.41
N ALA A 189 10.87 -12.26 8.81
CA ALA A 189 10.48 -10.87 8.61
C ALA A 189 10.43 -10.11 9.95
N LEU A 190 9.80 -10.66 10.97
CA LEU A 190 9.71 -10.08 12.32
C LEU A 190 11.06 -9.99 13.04
N ALA A 191 12.00 -10.89 12.76
CA ALA A 191 13.36 -10.80 13.30
C ALA A 191 14.13 -9.60 12.71
N LEU A 192 13.80 -9.20 11.48
CA LEU A 192 14.36 -8.03 10.80
C LEU A 192 13.62 -6.74 11.18
N ASN A 193 12.29 -6.82 11.30
CA ASN A 193 11.44 -5.70 11.68
C ASN A 193 10.37 -6.15 12.69
N ALA A 194 10.70 -6.06 13.98
CA ALA A 194 9.81 -6.46 15.08
C ALA A 194 8.54 -5.59 15.22
N LEU A 195 8.42 -4.51 14.43
CA LEU A 195 7.26 -3.62 14.45
C LEU A 195 6.34 -3.82 13.23
N ASP A 196 6.60 -4.83 12.39
CA ASP A 196 5.75 -5.13 11.25
C ASP A 196 4.40 -5.73 11.70
N VAL A 197 3.40 -4.86 11.76
CA VAL A 197 2.02 -5.22 12.10
C VAL A 197 1.45 -6.27 11.15
N LYS A 198 1.80 -6.20 9.86
CA LYS A 198 1.27 -7.12 8.84
C LYS A 198 1.87 -8.51 8.98
N ALA A 199 3.17 -8.59 9.23
CA ALA A 199 3.83 -9.87 9.46
C ALA A 199 3.29 -10.57 10.72
N GLU A 200 3.08 -9.82 11.81
CA GLU A 200 2.51 -10.36 13.04
C GLU A 200 1.06 -10.83 12.87
N ALA A 201 0.21 -10.04 12.16
CA ALA A 201 -1.17 -10.45 11.87
C ALA A 201 -1.22 -11.70 10.98
N ASN A 202 -0.40 -11.76 9.92
CA ASN A 202 -0.33 -12.93 9.04
C ASN A 202 0.26 -14.17 9.73
N LEU A 203 1.14 -14.00 10.71
CA LEU A 203 1.60 -15.08 11.58
C LEU A 203 0.42 -15.64 12.39
N GLY A 204 -0.46 -14.78 12.91
CA GLY A 204 -1.70 -15.18 13.56
C GLY A 204 -2.60 -16.01 12.66
N LEU A 205 -2.82 -15.56 11.42
CA LEU A 205 -3.57 -16.33 10.41
C LEU A 205 -2.94 -17.69 10.11
N ALA A 206 -1.60 -17.74 9.98
CA ALA A 206 -0.91 -19.00 9.74
C ALA A 206 -1.10 -20.01 10.89
N TYR A 207 -1.02 -19.56 12.13
CA TYR A 207 -1.29 -20.40 13.31
C TYR A 207 -2.74 -20.86 13.39
N GLU A 208 -3.68 -19.99 13.07
CA GLU A 208 -5.11 -20.34 13.06
C GLU A 208 -5.39 -21.46 12.06
N MET A 209 -4.87 -21.33 10.84
CA MET A 209 -5.02 -22.33 9.79
C MET A 209 -4.25 -23.63 10.07
N ASP A 210 -3.19 -23.56 10.88
CA ASP A 210 -2.44 -24.72 11.38
C ASP A 210 -3.09 -25.35 12.64
N ASN A 211 -4.31 -24.92 12.99
CA ASN A 211 -5.07 -25.37 14.17
C ASN A 211 -4.31 -25.17 15.51
N ARG A 212 -3.64 -24.06 15.66
CA ARG A 212 -2.89 -23.63 16.84
C ARG A 212 -3.49 -22.35 17.44
N PRO A 213 -4.72 -22.40 17.98
CA PRO A 213 -5.47 -21.21 18.37
C PRO A 213 -4.82 -20.39 19.51
N GLY A 214 -4.03 -21.03 20.39
CA GLY A 214 -3.31 -20.32 21.43
C GLY A 214 -2.19 -19.43 20.87
N ASP A 215 -1.43 -19.94 19.91
CA ASP A 215 -0.36 -19.19 19.23
C ASP A 215 -0.98 -18.09 18.35
N ALA A 216 -2.09 -18.40 17.66
CA ALA A 216 -2.83 -17.44 16.85
C ALA A 216 -3.32 -16.25 17.71
N GLU A 217 -3.94 -16.52 18.85
CA GLU A 217 -4.41 -15.46 19.75
C GLU A 217 -3.27 -14.57 20.25
N HIS A 218 -2.10 -15.18 20.55
CA HIS A 218 -0.92 -14.42 20.97
C HIS A 218 -0.45 -13.47 19.87
N ALA A 219 -0.30 -13.98 18.65
CA ALA A 219 0.12 -13.17 17.49
C ALA A 219 -0.89 -12.06 17.17
N TYR A 220 -2.19 -12.34 17.15
CA TYR A 220 -3.22 -11.31 16.93
C TYR A 220 -3.21 -10.21 18.00
N LYS A 221 -3.00 -10.56 19.28
CA LYS A 221 -2.86 -9.57 20.35
C LYS A 221 -1.62 -8.70 20.16
N ALA A 222 -0.51 -9.30 19.75
CA ALA A 222 0.72 -8.57 19.44
C ALA A 222 0.49 -7.62 18.26
N ALA A 223 -0.12 -8.07 17.16
CA ALA A 223 -0.47 -7.24 16.01
C ALA A 223 -1.37 -6.05 16.41
N VAL A 224 -2.41 -6.27 17.21
CA VAL A 224 -3.28 -5.20 17.74
C VAL A 224 -2.51 -4.23 18.62
N THR A 225 -1.56 -4.72 19.42
CA THR A 225 -0.73 -3.86 20.29
C THR A 225 0.17 -2.95 19.46
N LEU A 226 0.81 -3.49 18.42
CA LEU A 226 1.60 -2.71 17.46
C LEU A 226 0.74 -1.69 16.71
N ALA A 227 -0.41 -2.13 16.18
CA ALA A 227 -1.36 -1.30 15.46
C ALA A 227 -1.89 -0.11 16.27
N ASN A 228 -2.06 -0.26 17.58
CA ASN A 228 -2.50 0.83 18.46
C ASN A 228 -1.45 1.95 18.59
N ASN A 229 -0.19 1.65 18.31
CA ASN A 229 0.92 2.61 18.37
C ASN A 229 1.29 3.18 16.98
N ASP A 230 0.68 2.68 15.92
CA ASP A 230 0.89 3.15 14.54
C ASP A 230 -0.26 4.04 14.09
N PRO A 231 -0.04 5.36 13.89
CA PRO A 231 -1.08 6.28 13.44
C PRO A 231 -1.54 6.02 11.99
N HIS A 232 -0.79 5.24 11.23
CA HIS A 232 -1.10 4.89 9.83
C HIS A 232 -1.66 3.48 9.69
N THR A 233 -1.97 2.81 10.81
CA THR A 233 -2.53 1.46 10.78
C THR A 233 -3.87 1.43 10.06
N ASP A 234 -4.11 0.35 9.35
CA ASP A 234 -5.40 0.05 8.73
C ASP A 234 -6.30 -0.79 9.67
N GLN A 235 -7.46 -1.23 9.17
CA GLN A 235 -8.44 -1.97 9.96
C GLN A 235 -8.08 -3.45 10.16
N TRP A 236 -7.17 -4.03 9.37
CA TRP A 236 -7.01 -5.48 9.28
C TRP A 236 -6.58 -6.15 10.58
N PRO A 237 -5.58 -5.65 11.35
CA PRO A 237 -5.18 -6.30 12.61
C PRO A 237 -6.32 -6.42 13.60
N TYR A 238 -7.18 -5.41 13.65
CA TYR A 238 -8.35 -5.39 14.53
C TYR A 238 -9.47 -6.30 14.04
N LEU A 239 -9.70 -6.33 12.72
CA LEU A 239 -10.73 -7.14 12.08
C LEU A 239 -10.39 -8.62 12.19
N ASP A 240 -9.13 -8.99 11.94
CA ASP A 240 -8.65 -10.38 12.01
C ASP A 240 -8.77 -10.91 13.43
N TYR A 241 -8.29 -10.17 14.42
CA TYR A 241 -8.43 -10.58 15.82
C TYR A 241 -9.89 -10.67 16.26
N GLY A 242 -10.71 -9.70 15.88
CA GLY A 242 -12.14 -9.71 16.19
C GLY A 242 -12.88 -10.88 15.52
N SER A 243 -12.50 -11.23 14.30
CA SER A 243 -13.03 -12.39 13.56
C SER A 243 -12.64 -13.71 14.23
N PHE A 244 -11.36 -13.87 14.56
CA PHE A 244 -10.85 -15.00 15.34
C PHE A 244 -11.66 -15.22 16.63
N LEU A 245 -11.90 -14.17 17.40
CA LEU A 245 -12.67 -14.26 18.66
C LEU A 245 -14.11 -14.66 18.42
N LEU A 246 -14.74 -14.18 17.35
CA LEU A 246 -16.11 -14.61 16.95
C LEU A 246 -16.19 -16.08 16.58
N GLU A 247 -15.19 -16.58 15.87
CA GLU A 247 -15.11 -17.99 15.43
C GLU A 247 -14.86 -18.93 16.61
N HIS A 248 -14.16 -18.44 17.64
CA HIS A 248 -13.93 -19.15 18.89
C HIS A 248 -15.05 -18.90 19.95
N ASN A 249 -16.24 -18.44 19.52
CA ASN A 249 -17.41 -18.22 20.36
C ASN A 249 -17.16 -17.25 21.54
N ARG A 250 -16.36 -16.22 21.30
CA ARG A 250 -16.02 -15.17 22.29
C ARG A 250 -16.50 -13.79 21.83
N PRO A 251 -17.79 -13.60 21.55
CA PRO A 251 -18.31 -12.37 20.96
C PRO A 251 -18.14 -11.14 21.87
N ALA A 252 -18.10 -11.32 23.19
CA ALA A 252 -17.89 -10.21 24.12
C ALA A 252 -16.47 -9.64 24.00
N ASP A 253 -15.46 -10.53 23.85
CA ASP A 253 -14.06 -10.14 23.69
C ASP A 253 -13.79 -9.55 22.31
N ALA A 254 -14.61 -9.89 21.30
CA ALA A 254 -14.52 -9.34 19.95
C ALA A 254 -14.97 -7.87 19.83
N LEU A 255 -15.78 -7.35 20.78
CA LEU A 255 -16.32 -6.00 20.69
C LEU A 255 -15.25 -4.90 20.68
N PRO A 256 -14.18 -4.91 21.53
CA PRO A 256 -13.17 -3.87 21.50
C PRO A 256 -12.39 -3.83 20.18
N PRO A 257 -11.80 -4.94 19.67
CA PRO A 257 -11.07 -4.89 18.42
C PRO A 257 -11.98 -4.53 17.23
N LEU A 258 -13.20 -5.08 17.13
CA LEU A 258 -14.11 -4.74 16.04
C LEU A 258 -14.57 -3.27 16.10
N GLY A 259 -14.75 -2.73 17.29
CA GLY A 259 -15.01 -1.30 17.47
C GLY A 259 -13.85 -0.42 16.96
N ARG A 260 -12.61 -0.86 17.17
CA ARG A 260 -11.41 -0.17 16.63
C ARG A 260 -11.34 -0.29 15.10
N ALA A 261 -11.63 -1.47 14.53
CA ALA A 261 -11.69 -1.65 13.08
C ALA A 261 -12.66 -0.66 12.41
N VAL A 262 -13.87 -0.51 12.97
CA VAL A 262 -14.87 0.46 12.47
C VAL A 262 -14.39 1.90 12.65
N ALA A 263 -13.71 2.22 13.75
CA ALA A 263 -13.21 3.58 14.01
C ALA A 263 -12.11 3.98 13.02
N VAL A 264 -11.22 3.05 12.66
CA VAL A 264 -10.13 3.27 11.70
C VAL A 264 -10.68 3.32 10.26
N ALA A 265 -11.64 2.45 9.93
CA ALA A 265 -12.22 2.35 8.60
C ALA A 265 -13.76 2.43 8.61
N PRO A 266 -14.35 3.63 8.72
CA PRO A 266 -15.81 3.79 8.78
C PRO A 266 -16.54 3.38 7.49
N GLY A 267 -15.84 3.22 6.38
CA GLY A 267 -16.37 2.70 5.11
C GLY A 267 -16.24 1.20 4.92
N CYS A 268 -15.74 0.46 5.92
CA CYS A 268 -15.54 -0.97 5.85
C CYS A 268 -16.84 -1.73 6.16
N ALA A 269 -17.51 -2.25 5.13
CA ALA A 269 -18.73 -3.03 5.29
C ALA A 269 -18.54 -4.27 6.18
N GLU A 270 -17.44 -5.01 6.01
CA GLU A 270 -17.12 -6.19 6.79
C GLU A 270 -16.90 -5.86 8.27
N CYS A 271 -16.20 -4.74 8.58
CA CYS A 271 -15.98 -4.30 9.95
C CYS A 271 -17.30 -4.03 10.67
N HIS A 272 -18.22 -3.29 10.04
CA HIS A 272 -19.57 -3.07 10.55
C HIS A 272 -20.37 -4.38 10.69
N GLY A 273 -20.24 -5.29 9.72
CA GLY A 273 -20.89 -6.60 9.73
C GLY A 273 -20.46 -7.45 10.93
N LYS A 274 -19.15 -7.60 11.12
CA LYS A 274 -18.58 -8.38 12.24
C LYS A 274 -18.92 -7.74 13.61
N LEU A 275 -18.84 -6.40 13.72
CA LEU A 275 -19.23 -5.69 14.95
C LEU A 275 -20.73 -5.89 15.25
N GLY A 276 -21.59 -5.75 14.24
CA GLY A 276 -23.02 -5.96 14.39
C GLY A 276 -23.38 -7.39 14.80
N ARG A 277 -22.67 -8.38 14.24
CA ARG A 277 -22.79 -9.80 14.64
C ARG A 277 -22.37 -9.99 16.11
N ALA A 278 -21.24 -9.43 16.53
CA ALA A 278 -20.76 -9.51 17.91
C ALA A 278 -21.76 -8.87 18.91
N LEU A 279 -22.28 -7.70 18.56
CA LEU A 279 -23.32 -7.02 19.36
C LEU A 279 -24.59 -7.86 19.48
N THR A 280 -25.05 -8.47 18.40
CA THR A 280 -26.22 -9.35 18.39
C THR A 280 -26.01 -10.56 19.30
N LEU A 281 -24.85 -11.22 19.19
CA LEU A 281 -24.52 -12.39 20.01
C LEU A 281 -24.36 -12.07 21.50
N THR A 282 -24.02 -10.83 21.83
CA THR A 282 -23.93 -10.36 23.24
C THR A 282 -25.26 -9.79 23.79
N GLY A 283 -26.38 -10.00 23.09
CA GLY A 283 -27.70 -9.55 23.51
C GLY A 283 -28.00 -8.07 23.25
N LYS A 284 -27.11 -7.34 22.59
CA LYS A 284 -27.28 -5.93 22.21
C LYS A 284 -27.89 -5.82 20.81
N ALA A 285 -29.01 -6.52 20.56
CA ALA A 285 -29.58 -6.71 19.22
C ALA A 285 -29.87 -5.38 18.49
N ASN A 286 -30.40 -4.35 19.16
CA ASN A 286 -30.71 -3.06 18.54
C ASN A 286 -29.41 -2.34 18.07
N ALA A 287 -28.34 -2.39 18.84
CA ALA A 287 -27.04 -1.85 18.44
C ALA A 287 -26.46 -2.67 17.27
N GLY A 288 -26.62 -4.01 17.31
CA GLY A 288 -26.23 -4.90 16.21
C GLY A 288 -26.96 -4.57 14.92
N ILE A 289 -28.27 -4.32 14.96
CA ILE A 289 -29.08 -3.88 13.80
C ILE A 289 -28.52 -2.57 13.23
N ALA A 290 -28.17 -1.60 14.08
CA ALA A 290 -27.64 -0.32 13.63
C ALA A 290 -26.34 -0.49 12.83
N GLU A 291 -25.41 -1.32 13.31
CA GLU A 291 -24.14 -1.58 12.61
C GLU A 291 -24.36 -2.43 11.34
N LEU A 292 -25.21 -3.46 11.38
CA LEU A 292 -25.51 -4.29 10.22
C LEU A 292 -26.23 -3.52 9.11
N ARG A 293 -27.08 -2.56 9.44
CA ARG A 293 -27.70 -1.66 8.44
C ARG A 293 -26.65 -0.81 7.72
N LYS A 294 -25.62 -0.31 8.46
CA LYS A 294 -24.49 0.38 7.81
C LYS A 294 -23.75 -0.57 6.89
N ALA A 295 -23.46 -1.79 7.33
CA ALA A 295 -22.80 -2.81 6.52
C ALA A 295 -23.56 -3.11 5.22
N VAL A 296 -24.87 -3.35 5.31
CA VAL A 296 -25.75 -3.58 4.15
C VAL A 296 -25.81 -2.37 3.22
N ASN A 297 -25.83 -1.15 3.75
CA ASN A 297 -25.79 0.06 2.92
C ASN A 297 -24.48 0.20 2.14
N LEU A 298 -23.36 -0.20 2.73
CA LEU A 298 -22.04 -0.19 2.09
C LEU A 298 -21.86 -1.32 1.07
N ALA A 299 -22.46 -2.49 1.34
CA ALA A 299 -22.37 -3.67 0.47
C ALA A 299 -23.75 -4.33 0.27
N PRO A 300 -24.67 -3.71 -0.50
CA PRO A 300 -26.08 -4.14 -0.58
C PRO A 300 -26.31 -5.46 -1.33
N ARG A 301 -25.28 -6.03 -1.94
CA ARG A 301 -25.34 -7.33 -2.62
C ARG A 301 -24.62 -8.45 -1.86
N ASP A 302 -24.17 -8.20 -0.64
CA ASP A 302 -23.56 -9.25 0.18
C ASP A 302 -24.63 -10.04 0.93
N PRO A 303 -24.87 -11.31 0.54
CA PRO A 303 -25.89 -12.13 1.18
C PRO A 303 -25.62 -12.45 2.64
N LYS A 304 -24.34 -12.48 3.08
CA LYS A 304 -23.97 -12.74 4.48
C LYS A 304 -24.43 -11.60 5.39
N LEU A 305 -24.30 -10.36 4.94
CA LEU A 305 -24.70 -9.18 5.72
C LEU A 305 -26.23 -9.14 5.89
N HIS A 306 -27.00 -9.46 4.85
CA HIS A 306 -28.46 -9.58 4.94
C HIS A 306 -28.87 -10.72 5.89
N TYR A 307 -28.18 -11.85 5.84
CA TYR A 307 -28.44 -12.95 6.77
C TYR A 307 -28.18 -12.54 8.22
N ASP A 308 -27.05 -11.88 8.50
CA ASP A 308 -26.71 -11.42 9.85
C ASP A 308 -27.69 -10.33 10.32
N LEU A 309 -28.13 -9.42 9.45
CA LEU A 309 -29.15 -8.42 9.76
C LEU A 309 -30.50 -9.09 10.09
N GLY A 310 -30.90 -10.10 9.33
CA GLY A 310 -32.09 -10.91 9.60
C GLY A 310 -32.01 -11.59 10.97
N ARG A 311 -30.84 -12.13 11.32
CA ARG A 311 -30.62 -12.72 12.66
C ARG A 311 -30.71 -11.67 13.77
N ALA A 312 -30.19 -10.47 13.55
CA ALA A 312 -30.26 -9.38 14.52
C ALA A 312 -31.70 -8.90 14.72
N TYR A 313 -32.49 -8.75 13.64
CA TYR A 313 -33.91 -8.44 13.72
C TYR A 313 -34.68 -9.52 14.50
N ARG A 314 -34.42 -10.79 14.23
CA ARG A 314 -35.02 -11.92 14.96
C ARG A 314 -34.69 -11.86 16.45
N ALA A 315 -33.46 -11.57 16.83
CA ALA A 315 -33.00 -11.42 18.19
C ALA A 315 -33.68 -10.22 18.88
N ALA A 316 -34.07 -9.18 18.15
CA ALA A 316 -34.82 -8.03 18.64
C ALA A 316 -36.35 -8.23 18.63
N GLY A 317 -36.86 -9.41 18.22
CA GLY A 317 -38.30 -9.69 18.13
C GLY A 317 -38.98 -9.11 16.89
N GLN A 318 -38.26 -8.54 15.94
CA GLN A 318 -38.75 -7.89 14.71
C GLN A 318 -38.88 -8.91 13.58
N MET A 319 -39.90 -9.79 13.64
CA MET A 319 -40.00 -10.99 12.80
C MET A 319 -40.22 -10.70 11.32
N ASP A 320 -40.98 -9.65 10.97
CA ASP A 320 -41.25 -9.30 9.57
C ASP A 320 -39.97 -8.82 8.86
N GLN A 321 -39.19 -7.94 9.52
CA GLN A 321 -37.91 -7.49 9.03
C GLN A 321 -36.91 -8.65 8.94
N ALA A 322 -36.88 -9.52 9.94
CA ALA A 322 -36.02 -10.70 9.94
C ALA A 322 -36.29 -11.59 8.72
N LYS A 323 -37.57 -11.84 8.43
CA LYS A 323 -37.98 -12.65 7.26
C LYS A 323 -37.57 -11.95 5.96
N ALA A 324 -37.85 -10.67 5.81
CA ALA A 324 -37.50 -9.92 4.60
C ALA A 324 -36.00 -9.97 4.27
N GLU A 325 -35.15 -9.76 5.28
CA GLU A 325 -33.69 -9.79 5.11
C GLU A 325 -33.18 -11.22 4.83
N MET A 326 -33.72 -12.24 5.45
CA MET A 326 -33.36 -13.63 5.20
C MET A 326 -33.79 -14.10 3.80
N ASP A 327 -34.98 -13.71 3.33
CA ASP A 327 -35.46 -14.00 1.99
C ASP A 327 -34.58 -13.30 0.93
N LEU A 328 -34.17 -12.06 1.20
CA LEU A 328 -33.24 -11.34 0.32
C LEU A 328 -31.87 -12.00 0.28
N SER A 329 -31.33 -12.40 1.45
CA SER A 329 -30.07 -13.16 1.52
C SER A 329 -30.14 -14.43 0.64
N ALA A 330 -31.19 -15.23 0.79
CA ALA A 330 -31.38 -16.45 0.01
C ALA A 330 -31.45 -16.16 -1.50
N LYS A 331 -32.15 -15.09 -1.90
CA LYS A 331 -32.22 -14.66 -3.31
C LYS A 331 -30.85 -14.26 -3.86
N LEU A 332 -30.05 -13.54 -3.08
CA LEU A 332 -28.70 -13.11 -3.47
C LEU A 332 -27.73 -14.30 -3.59
N TYR A 333 -27.84 -15.32 -2.75
CA TYR A 333 -27.08 -16.57 -2.90
C TYR A 333 -27.45 -17.27 -4.20
N GLY A 334 -28.74 -17.47 -4.49
CA GLY A 334 -29.19 -18.14 -5.70
C GLY A 334 -28.86 -17.40 -7.00
N SER A 335 -28.68 -16.07 -6.95
CA SER A 335 -28.24 -15.28 -8.12
C SER A 335 -26.74 -15.39 -8.41
N LYS A 336 -25.91 -15.75 -7.44
CA LYS A 336 -24.47 -15.97 -7.65
C LYS A 336 -24.19 -17.30 -8.38
N ASP A 337 -25.02 -18.31 -8.16
CA ASP A 337 -24.88 -19.63 -8.82
C ASP A 337 -25.29 -19.60 -10.31
N THR A 338 -25.91 -18.51 -10.78
CA THR A 338 -26.38 -18.37 -12.17
C THR A 338 -25.52 -17.42 -13.01
N ALA A 339 -24.49 -16.79 -12.43
CA ALA A 339 -23.56 -15.96 -13.18
C ALA A 339 -22.47 -16.83 -13.83
N PRO A 340 -22.17 -16.68 -15.15
CA PRO A 340 -21.05 -17.38 -15.77
C PRO A 340 -19.73 -16.90 -15.11
N PRO A 341 -18.72 -17.78 -15.00
CA PRO A 341 -17.39 -17.39 -14.49
C PRO A 341 -16.81 -16.29 -15.39
N GLN A 342 -16.42 -15.19 -14.79
CA GLN A 342 -15.68 -14.10 -15.46
C GLN A 342 -14.19 -14.42 -15.51
#